data_fc0012e479ae482af938d4131852b0fe
#
_entry.id   fc0012e479ae482af938d4131852b0fe
#
_cell.length_a   1.000
_cell.length_b   1.000
_cell.length_c   1.000
_cell.angle_alpha   90.00
_cell.angle_beta   90.00
_cell.angle_gamma   90.00
#
_symmetry.space_group_name_H-M   'P 1'
#
loop_
_entity.id
_entity.type
_entity.pdbx_description
1 polymer ?
#
loop_
_entity_poly.entity_id
_entity_poly.type
_entity_poly.pdbx_seq_one_letter_code
_entity_poly.pdbx_strand_id
1 'polypeptide(L)'
;MSPELHFERIIRHAEKLGLECPPDLSDRVFSKLGGVSPPEERNECSDQDPFLLIVKVTSAGEIILQGSKNSIWPETPLSAISLSAPVWDDGIRGTKHGDYQPYRDAREVAISNGADIGLLFEDGNLIDGDRCTPLLLDSDGVAYHPRHSDGALDSVSLQVIKSFLESSGIPVRGAKITLGMITRCSEMIVCGSGMGVKSLGKIDDRKIGNPRGRLYKVASEGWSKRLRVSIENGGSGS
;
A
#
# COMPACT_ATOMS: atom_id res chain seq x y z
N MET A 1 2.36 12.98 -0.21
CA MET A 1 0.98 12.51 -0.36
C MET A 1 0.40 12.20 1.01
N SER A 2 -0.65 12.91 1.41
CA SER A 2 -1.41 12.72 2.67
C SER A 2 -0.55 12.39 3.90
N PRO A 3 0.44 13.23 4.24
CA PRO A 3 1.33 12.96 5.37
C PRO A 3 0.55 12.83 6.67
N GLU A 4 -0.54 13.57 6.82
CA GLU A 4 -1.46 13.51 7.95
C GLU A 4 -1.97 12.09 8.23
N LEU A 5 -2.42 11.37 7.20
CA LEU A 5 -2.90 9.99 7.34
C LEU A 5 -1.77 9.01 7.71
N HIS A 6 -0.55 9.29 7.25
CA HIS A 6 0.61 8.50 7.63
C HIS A 6 0.97 8.71 9.10
N PHE A 7 0.94 9.95 9.60
CA PHE A 7 1.20 10.25 11.01
C PHE A 7 0.12 9.65 11.92
N GLU A 8 -1.16 9.81 11.58
CA GLU A 8 -2.25 9.18 12.31
C GLU A 8 -2.08 7.66 12.40
N ARG A 9 -1.68 7.00 11.30
CA ARG A 9 -1.41 5.57 11.31
C ARG A 9 -0.21 5.21 12.19
N ILE A 10 0.89 5.99 12.15
CA ILE A 10 2.04 5.75 13.02
C ILE A 10 1.62 5.81 14.48
N ILE A 11 0.83 6.82 14.88
CA ILE A 11 0.35 6.98 16.24
C ILE A 11 -0.50 5.78 16.67
N ARG A 12 -1.52 5.42 15.88
CA ARG A 12 -2.38 4.25 16.18
C ARG A 12 -1.60 2.94 16.28
N HIS A 13 -0.62 2.74 15.39
CA HIS A 13 0.18 1.51 15.43
C HIS A 13 1.19 1.52 16.58
N ALA A 14 1.78 2.65 16.92
CA ALA A 14 2.62 2.77 18.10
C ALA A 14 1.83 2.43 19.38
N GLU A 15 0.63 3.00 19.56
CA GLU A 15 -0.26 2.69 20.64
C GLU A 15 -0.58 1.19 20.75
N LYS A 16 -0.96 0.56 19.60
CA LYS A 16 -1.23 -0.89 19.57
C LYS A 16 -0.01 -1.73 19.94
N LEU A 17 1.19 -1.28 19.58
CA LEU A 17 2.46 -1.95 19.87
C LEU A 17 3.00 -1.62 21.28
N GLY A 18 2.29 -0.80 22.08
CA GLY A 18 2.76 -0.35 23.40
C GLY A 18 3.98 0.57 23.32
N LEU A 19 4.17 1.28 22.20
CA LEU A 19 5.28 2.20 22.00
C LEU A 19 4.85 3.65 22.26
N GLU A 20 5.72 4.43 22.88
CA GLU A 20 5.50 5.87 23.01
C GLU A 20 5.78 6.56 21.66
N CYS A 21 4.80 7.33 21.19
CA CYS A 21 4.95 8.17 20.01
C CYS A 21 5.07 9.64 20.46
N PRO A 22 6.09 10.40 19.99
CA PRO A 22 6.21 11.80 20.33
C PRO A 22 4.93 12.59 19.94
N PRO A 23 4.38 13.41 20.83
CA PRO A 23 3.15 14.16 20.58
C PRO A 23 3.29 15.19 19.44
N ASP A 24 4.52 15.64 19.19
CA ASP A 24 4.92 16.57 18.13
C ASP A 24 5.56 15.85 16.92
N LEU A 25 5.14 14.59 16.65
CA LEU A 25 5.70 13.76 15.59
C LEU A 25 5.79 14.48 14.24
N SER A 26 4.72 15.14 13.80
CA SER A 26 4.69 15.83 12.52
C SER A 26 5.72 16.94 12.43
N ASP A 27 5.81 17.78 13.46
CA ASP A 27 6.74 18.93 13.49
C ASP A 27 8.19 18.45 13.48
N ARG A 28 8.50 17.40 14.27
CA ARG A 28 9.82 16.76 14.26
C ARG A 28 10.18 16.15 12.92
N VAL A 29 9.22 15.51 12.22
CA VAL A 29 9.46 14.97 10.90
C VAL A 29 9.74 16.11 9.91
N PHE A 30 8.89 17.12 9.89
CA PHE A 30 9.07 18.26 8.97
C PHE A 30 10.36 19.03 9.23
N SER A 31 10.77 19.24 10.47
CA SER A 31 12.03 19.91 10.80
C SER A 31 13.29 19.15 10.35
N LYS A 32 13.18 17.81 10.22
CA LYS A 32 14.29 16.95 9.79
C LYS A 32 14.34 16.70 8.27
N LEU A 33 13.31 17.09 7.51
CA LEU A 33 13.23 16.79 6.08
C LEU A 33 14.41 17.35 5.28
N GLY A 34 14.88 18.56 5.59
CA GLY A 34 16.02 19.18 4.90
C GLY A 34 17.34 18.41 5.01
N GLY A 35 17.45 17.51 5.99
CA GLY A 35 18.64 16.66 6.18
C GLY A 35 18.52 15.27 5.54
N VAL A 36 17.40 14.95 4.89
CA VAL A 36 17.21 13.64 4.25
C VAL A 36 17.90 13.62 2.89
N SER A 37 18.98 12.85 2.77
CA SER A 37 19.64 12.64 1.50
C SER A 37 18.81 11.69 0.61
N PRO A 38 18.77 11.93 -0.70
CA PRO A 38 18.25 10.96 -1.66
C PRO A 38 19.05 9.65 -1.56
N PRO A 39 18.45 8.50 -1.92
CA PRO A 39 19.18 7.24 -1.91
C PRO A 39 20.38 7.27 -2.86
N GLU A 40 21.52 6.70 -2.43
CA GLU A 40 22.79 6.74 -3.17
C GLU A 40 22.75 6.03 -4.55
N GLU A 41 21.83 5.09 -4.73
CA GLU A 41 21.66 4.33 -5.98
C GLU A 41 20.84 5.08 -7.05
N ARG A 42 21.19 6.32 -7.36
CA ARG A 42 20.49 7.12 -8.37
C ARG A 42 21.00 6.95 -9.82
N ASN A 43 21.88 6.01 -10.08
CA ASN A 43 22.61 5.94 -11.37
C ASN A 43 21.73 5.70 -12.63
N GLU A 44 20.41 5.48 -12.48
CA GLU A 44 19.48 5.29 -13.60
C GLU A 44 18.19 6.13 -13.52
N CYS A 45 18.02 6.94 -12.47
CA CYS A 45 16.84 7.82 -12.31
C CYS A 45 17.24 9.27 -12.55
N SER A 46 16.36 10.04 -13.20
CA SER A 46 16.56 11.49 -13.33
C SER A 46 16.50 12.15 -11.94
N ASP A 47 17.14 13.31 -11.78
CA ASP A 47 17.07 14.10 -10.54
C ASP A 47 15.65 14.52 -10.16
N GLN A 48 14.69 14.32 -11.06
CA GLN A 48 13.27 14.63 -10.91
C GLN A 48 12.42 13.42 -10.46
N ASP A 49 12.99 12.19 -10.40
CA ASP A 49 12.22 11.03 -9.99
C ASP A 49 11.94 11.06 -8.47
N PRO A 50 10.66 10.93 -8.06
CA PRO A 50 10.31 10.95 -6.65
C PRO A 50 10.88 9.73 -5.94
N PHE A 51 11.44 9.92 -4.76
CA PHE A 51 11.81 8.85 -3.85
C PHE A 51 10.80 8.71 -2.72
N LEU A 52 10.83 7.57 -2.05
CA LEU A 52 9.99 7.32 -0.87
C LEU A 52 10.70 7.84 0.38
N LEU A 53 9.98 8.62 1.18
CA LEU A 53 10.39 8.93 2.53
C LEU A 53 9.88 7.84 3.49
N ILE A 54 10.78 7.18 4.16
CA ILE A 54 10.48 6.22 5.22
C ILE A 54 10.62 6.96 6.55
N VAL A 55 9.53 6.98 7.33
CA VAL A 55 9.50 7.50 8.70
C VAL A 55 9.39 6.32 9.65
N LYS A 56 10.32 6.20 10.58
CA LYS A 56 10.32 5.17 11.63
C LYS A 56 10.31 5.84 13.00
N VAL A 57 9.50 5.30 13.92
CA VAL A 57 9.56 5.62 15.35
C VAL A 57 10.10 4.37 16.03
N THR A 58 11.19 4.52 16.78
CA THR A 58 11.81 3.40 17.52
C THR A 58 11.11 3.19 18.87
N SER A 59 11.42 2.09 19.55
CA SER A 59 10.95 1.82 20.91
C SER A 59 11.46 2.85 21.94
N ALA A 60 12.52 3.58 21.62
CA ALA A 60 13.03 4.69 22.45
C ALA A 60 12.40 6.05 22.09
N GLY A 61 11.36 6.08 21.22
CA GLY A 61 10.71 7.33 20.78
C GLY A 61 11.55 8.15 19.78
N GLU A 62 12.63 7.60 19.25
CA GLU A 62 13.44 8.29 18.25
C GLU A 62 12.77 8.27 16.88
N ILE A 63 12.87 9.39 16.15
CA ILE A 63 12.37 9.51 14.78
C ILE A 63 13.53 9.41 13.81
N ILE A 64 13.49 8.37 12.98
CA ILE A 64 14.46 8.12 11.90
C ILE A 64 13.79 8.39 10.56
N LEU A 65 14.42 9.24 9.74
CA LEU A 65 14.03 9.52 8.37
C LEU A 65 15.04 8.91 7.40
N GLN A 66 14.54 8.24 6.38
CA GLN A 66 15.37 7.60 5.37
C GLN A 66 14.75 7.79 3.99
N GLY A 67 15.52 8.28 3.03
CA GLY A 67 15.15 8.22 1.62
C GLY A 67 15.28 6.78 1.10
N SER A 68 14.36 6.36 0.27
CA SER A 68 14.39 5.05 -0.38
C SER A 68 14.00 5.18 -1.85
N LYS A 69 14.70 4.45 -2.73
CA LYS A 69 14.36 4.38 -4.15
C LYS A 69 12.93 3.87 -4.33
N ASN A 70 12.18 4.52 -5.19
CA ASN A 70 10.88 4.01 -5.58
C ASN A 70 11.02 2.97 -6.69
N SER A 71 10.23 1.92 -6.66
CA SER A 71 10.24 0.91 -7.72
C SER A 71 9.56 1.46 -8.98
N ILE A 72 10.14 1.20 -10.14
CA ILE A 72 9.47 1.42 -11.42
C ILE A 72 8.48 0.28 -11.63
N TRP A 73 7.23 0.62 -11.91
CA TRP A 73 6.16 -0.33 -12.10
C TRP A 73 5.74 -0.37 -13.56
N PRO A 74 5.46 -1.55 -14.14
CA PRO A 74 5.02 -1.66 -15.52
C PRO A 74 3.68 -0.94 -15.74
N GLU A 75 3.48 -0.47 -16.96
CA GLU A 75 2.20 0.10 -17.40
C GLU A 75 1.17 -0.99 -17.75
N THR A 76 1.62 -2.22 -17.98
CA THR A 76 0.75 -3.38 -18.19
C THR A 76 0.12 -3.84 -16.88
N PRO A 77 -1.04 -4.53 -16.93
CA PRO A 77 -1.60 -5.16 -15.75
C PRO A 77 -0.61 -6.11 -15.09
N LEU A 78 -0.49 -6.00 -13.75
CA LEU A 78 0.43 -6.82 -12.98
C LEU A 78 0.01 -8.28 -12.95
N SER A 79 1.00 -9.14 -12.71
CA SER A 79 0.83 -10.55 -12.39
C SER A 79 1.11 -10.79 -10.91
N ALA A 80 0.38 -11.74 -10.31
CA ALA A 80 0.59 -12.14 -8.93
C ALA A 80 0.69 -13.66 -8.79
N ILE A 81 1.34 -14.10 -7.72
CA ILE A 81 1.22 -15.46 -7.21
C ILE A 81 0.67 -15.44 -5.79
N SER A 82 -0.05 -16.51 -5.41
CA SER A 82 -0.50 -16.71 -4.04
C SER A 82 0.61 -17.29 -3.18
N LEU A 83 0.84 -16.68 -2.01
CA LEU A 83 1.85 -17.08 -1.04
C LEU A 83 1.24 -17.11 0.35
N SER A 84 1.84 -17.87 1.27
CA SER A 84 1.44 -17.85 2.68
C SER A 84 1.76 -16.48 3.30
N ALA A 85 0.81 -15.93 4.05
CA ALA A 85 1.04 -14.73 4.84
C ALA A 85 2.00 -15.03 6.01
N PRO A 86 2.83 -14.06 6.42
CA PRO A 86 3.57 -14.16 7.67
C PRO A 86 2.62 -14.27 8.85
N VAL A 87 2.94 -15.17 9.78
CA VAL A 87 2.16 -15.32 11.02
C VAL A 87 2.68 -14.34 12.06
N TRP A 88 1.79 -13.53 12.60
CA TRP A 88 2.09 -12.55 13.63
C TRP A 88 1.16 -12.70 14.83
N ASP A 89 1.67 -12.40 16.01
CA ASP A 89 0.84 -12.30 17.21
C ASP A 89 -0.20 -11.17 17.05
N ASP A 90 -1.33 -11.30 17.73
CA ASP A 90 -2.46 -10.36 17.64
C ASP A 90 -2.07 -8.90 17.94
N GLY A 91 -1.11 -8.68 18.84
CA GLY A 91 -0.57 -7.35 19.16
C GLY A 91 0.17 -6.69 18.00
N ILE A 92 0.76 -7.47 17.10
CA ILE A 92 1.58 -7.01 15.97
C ILE A 92 0.76 -7.01 14.67
N ARG A 93 -0.13 -7.98 14.55
CA ARG A 93 -0.91 -8.28 13.34
C ARG A 93 -1.64 -7.03 12.81
N GLY A 94 -1.52 -6.79 11.50
CA GLY A 94 -2.12 -5.64 10.83
C GLY A 94 -1.45 -4.29 11.11
N THR A 95 -0.31 -4.28 11.84
CA THR A 95 0.46 -3.06 12.08
C THR A 95 1.64 -2.92 11.12
N LYS A 96 2.16 -1.71 11.02
CA LYS A 96 3.39 -1.43 10.26
C LYS A 96 4.60 -1.41 11.21
N HIS A 97 4.89 -2.56 11.83
CA HIS A 97 5.82 -2.76 12.94
C HIS A 97 7.32 -2.72 12.59
N GLY A 98 7.66 -2.67 11.30
CA GLY A 98 9.04 -2.47 10.86
C GLY A 98 9.81 -3.76 10.52
N ASP A 99 9.39 -4.93 10.98
CA ASP A 99 9.96 -6.20 10.49
C ASP A 99 9.34 -6.55 9.13
N TYR A 100 10.10 -6.24 8.08
CA TYR A 100 9.67 -6.44 6.69
C TYR A 100 10.36 -7.62 6.02
N GLN A 101 11.19 -8.38 6.73
CA GLN A 101 11.91 -9.48 6.09
C GLN A 101 10.97 -10.51 5.47
N PRO A 102 9.90 -10.99 6.15
CA PRO A 102 8.97 -11.94 5.54
C PRO A 102 8.26 -11.41 4.27
N TYR A 103 8.00 -10.10 4.22
CA TYR A 103 7.40 -9.47 3.03
C TYR A 103 8.41 -9.32 1.88
N ARG A 104 9.71 -9.07 2.20
CA ARG A 104 10.78 -9.07 1.20
C ARG A 104 11.01 -10.46 0.63
N ASP A 105 11.02 -11.49 1.48
CA ASP A 105 11.16 -12.88 1.06
C ASP A 105 9.98 -13.29 0.15
N ALA A 106 8.75 -12.94 0.50
CA ALA A 106 7.57 -13.15 -0.34
C ALA A 106 7.71 -12.46 -1.71
N ARG A 107 8.23 -11.24 -1.73
CA ARG A 107 8.51 -10.52 -2.98
C ARG A 107 9.56 -11.22 -3.83
N GLU A 108 10.65 -11.67 -3.24
CA GLU A 108 11.72 -12.38 -3.95
C GLU A 108 11.20 -13.69 -4.55
N VAL A 109 10.36 -14.42 -3.81
CA VAL A 109 9.65 -15.60 -4.31
C VAL A 109 8.75 -15.25 -5.49
N ALA A 110 7.97 -14.16 -5.42
CA ALA A 110 7.13 -13.73 -6.52
C ALA A 110 7.95 -13.42 -7.78
N ILE A 111 9.01 -12.61 -7.65
CA ILE A 111 9.89 -12.23 -8.77
C ILE A 111 10.58 -13.46 -9.37
N SER A 112 11.10 -14.38 -8.56
CA SER A 112 11.77 -15.60 -9.06
C SER A 112 10.82 -16.54 -9.79
N ASN A 113 9.51 -16.44 -9.55
CA ASN A 113 8.46 -17.15 -10.28
C ASN A 113 7.86 -16.33 -11.44
N GLY A 114 8.47 -15.22 -11.84
CA GLY A 114 8.04 -14.40 -12.96
C GLY A 114 6.76 -13.58 -12.70
N ALA A 115 6.42 -13.37 -11.43
CA ALA A 115 5.31 -12.50 -11.04
C ALA A 115 5.82 -11.14 -10.54
N ASP A 116 4.98 -10.12 -10.66
CA ASP A 116 5.31 -8.76 -10.23
C ASP A 116 5.13 -8.58 -8.72
N ILE A 117 4.19 -9.32 -8.10
CA ILE A 117 3.84 -9.23 -6.67
C ILE A 117 3.44 -10.58 -6.08
N GLY A 118 3.61 -10.70 -4.76
CA GLY A 118 3.02 -11.78 -3.95
C GLY A 118 1.72 -11.32 -3.29
N LEU A 119 0.64 -12.10 -3.43
CA LEU A 119 -0.58 -11.94 -2.64
C LEU A 119 -0.54 -12.93 -1.48
N LEU A 120 -0.74 -12.42 -0.27
CA LEU A 120 -0.51 -13.14 0.99
C LEU A 120 -1.80 -13.71 1.54
N PHE A 121 -1.85 -15.02 1.71
CA PHE A 121 -3.02 -15.76 2.17
C PHE A 121 -2.77 -16.43 3.52
N GLU A 122 -3.78 -16.42 4.37
CA GLU A 122 -3.86 -17.17 5.62
C GLU A 122 -5.20 -17.89 5.68
N ASP A 123 -5.19 -19.18 5.97
CA ASP A 123 -6.39 -20.04 6.02
C ASP A 123 -7.30 -19.89 4.79
N GLY A 124 -6.70 -19.77 3.60
CA GLY A 124 -7.42 -19.62 2.34
C GLY A 124 -8.02 -18.24 2.08
N ASN A 125 -7.77 -17.26 2.96
CA ASN A 125 -8.24 -15.89 2.81
C ASN A 125 -7.07 -14.96 2.47
N LEU A 126 -7.29 -14.05 1.52
CA LEU A 126 -6.35 -13.00 1.19
C LEU A 126 -6.26 -12.01 2.35
N ILE A 127 -5.04 -11.78 2.83
CA ILE A 127 -4.75 -10.85 3.93
C ILE A 127 -4.17 -9.54 3.41
N ASP A 128 -3.15 -9.61 2.54
CA ASP A 128 -2.47 -8.40 2.02
C ASP A 128 -1.69 -8.74 0.75
N GLY A 129 -0.92 -7.81 0.23
CA GLY A 129 0.16 -8.05 -0.72
C GLY A 129 1.52 -7.85 -0.06
N ASP A 130 2.58 -8.29 -0.72
CA ASP A 130 3.95 -8.14 -0.23
C ASP A 130 4.35 -6.67 0.06
N ARG A 131 3.73 -5.72 -0.63
CA ARG A 131 3.95 -4.26 -0.49
C ARG A 131 2.76 -3.42 -0.95
N CYS A 132 1.60 -4.02 -1.07
CA CYS A 132 0.41 -3.37 -1.61
C CYS A 132 -0.84 -3.90 -0.93
N THR A 133 -1.91 -3.11 -0.98
CA THR A 133 -3.22 -3.51 -0.51
C THR A 133 -4.10 -3.87 -1.69
N PRO A 134 -4.62 -5.11 -1.76
CA PRO A 134 -5.50 -5.56 -2.82
C PRO A 134 -6.95 -5.08 -2.62
N LEU A 135 -7.64 -4.85 -3.73
CA LEU A 135 -9.05 -4.47 -3.80
C LEU A 135 -9.68 -5.11 -5.04
N LEU A 136 -10.74 -5.87 -4.88
CA LEU A 136 -11.47 -6.48 -5.99
C LEU A 136 -12.87 -5.88 -6.14
N LEU A 137 -13.39 -5.83 -7.36
CA LEU A 137 -14.76 -5.44 -7.68
C LEU A 137 -15.57 -6.68 -8.01
N ASP A 138 -16.66 -6.90 -7.29
CA ASP A 138 -17.58 -8.00 -7.56
C ASP A 138 -18.57 -7.65 -8.67
N SER A 139 -19.34 -8.63 -9.12
CA SER A 139 -20.34 -8.49 -10.18
C SER A 139 -21.50 -7.56 -9.81
N ASP A 140 -21.78 -7.40 -8.54
CA ASP A 140 -22.81 -6.48 -8.01
C ASP A 140 -22.33 -5.04 -7.85
N GLY A 141 -21.09 -4.74 -8.26
CA GLY A 141 -20.52 -3.39 -8.26
C GLY A 141 -19.98 -2.92 -6.91
N VAL A 142 -19.81 -3.82 -5.94
CA VAL A 142 -19.19 -3.53 -4.64
C VAL A 142 -17.70 -3.87 -4.70
N ALA A 143 -16.87 -2.97 -4.22
CA ALA A 143 -15.43 -3.21 -4.08
C ALA A 143 -15.12 -3.78 -2.69
N TYR A 144 -14.35 -4.88 -2.65
CA TYR A 144 -13.98 -5.55 -1.41
C TYR A 144 -12.46 -5.54 -1.21
N HIS A 145 -12.04 -5.26 0.03
CA HIS A 145 -10.66 -5.38 0.48
C HIS A 145 -10.56 -6.31 1.69
N PRO A 146 -9.39 -6.93 1.97
CA PRO A 146 -9.19 -7.70 3.19
C PRO A 146 -9.48 -6.86 4.43
N ARG A 147 -10.14 -7.45 5.45
CA ARG A 147 -10.50 -6.72 6.67
C ARG A 147 -9.27 -6.52 7.55
N HIS A 148 -9.17 -5.34 8.13
CA HIS A 148 -8.15 -5.03 9.13
C HIS A 148 -8.22 -5.98 10.35
N SER A 149 -9.43 -6.37 10.77
CA SER A 149 -9.64 -7.38 11.84
C SER A 149 -9.08 -8.77 11.50
N ASP A 150 -8.87 -9.08 10.23
CA ASP A 150 -8.31 -10.35 9.77
C ASP A 150 -6.79 -10.26 9.54
N GLY A 151 -6.16 -9.15 9.90
CA GLY A 151 -4.72 -8.94 9.81
C GLY A 151 -4.24 -8.09 8.64
N ALA A 152 -5.13 -7.59 7.80
CA ALA A 152 -4.77 -6.65 6.73
C ALA A 152 -4.19 -5.35 7.30
N LEU A 153 -3.19 -4.79 6.61
CA LEU A 153 -2.65 -3.49 6.99
C LEU A 153 -3.71 -2.39 6.87
N ASP A 154 -3.73 -1.46 7.84
CA ASP A 154 -4.46 -0.19 7.73
C ASP A 154 -3.80 0.69 6.66
N SER A 155 -4.27 0.55 5.43
CA SER A 155 -3.65 1.13 4.24
C SER A 155 -4.05 2.58 4.01
N VAL A 156 -3.10 3.51 4.10
CA VAL A 156 -3.31 4.92 3.74
C VAL A 156 -3.70 5.05 2.26
N SER A 157 -3.10 4.26 1.38
CA SER A 157 -3.44 4.29 -0.04
C SER A 157 -4.90 3.90 -0.30
N LEU A 158 -5.39 2.88 0.40
CA LEU A 158 -6.80 2.49 0.34
C LEU A 158 -7.70 3.61 0.88
N GLN A 159 -7.36 4.23 2.01
CA GLN A 159 -8.13 5.35 2.56
C GLN A 159 -8.25 6.50 1.56
N VAL A 160 -7.15 6.83 0.86
CA VAL A 160 -7.15 7.89 -0.16
C VAL A 160 -8.09 7.57 -1.31
N ILE A 161 -8.04 6.37 -1.88
CA ILE A 161 -8.86 6.03 -3.06
C ILE A 161 -10.32 5.74 -2.69
N LYS A 162 -10.60 5.31 -1.47
CA LYS A 162 -11.94 4.93 -1.00
C LYS A 162 -12.96 6.03 -1.21
N SER A 163 -12.64 7.27 -0.82
CA SER A 163 -13.55 8.42 -0.98
C SER A 163 -13.91 8.70 -2.43
N PHE A 164 -12.97 8.51 -3.36
CA PHE A 164 -13.21 8.66 -4.80
C PHE A 164 -14.07 7.53 -5.36
N LEU A 165 -13.86 6.31 -4.91
CA LEU A 165 -14.66 5.15 -5.30
C LEU A 165 -16.12 5.33 -4.85
N GLU A 166 -16.32 5.64 -3.57
CA GLU A 166 -17.66 5.82 -2.98
C GLU A 166 -18.41 6.98 -3.62
N SER A 167 -17.75 8.13 -3.85
CA SER A 167 -18.35 9.27 -4.56
C SER A 167 -18.69 8.97 -6.02
N SER A 168 -18.05 7.96 -6.62
CA SER A 168 -18.33 7.48 -7.98
C SER A 168 -19.36 6.33 -8.01
N GLY A 169 -20.01 6.03 -6.88
CA GLY A 169 -21.02 4.98 -6.77
C GLY A 169 -20.43 3.56 -6.77
N ILE A 170 -19.22 3.38 -6.26
CA ILE A 170 -18.60 2.08 -5.99
C ILE A 170 -18.44 1.95 -4.46
N PRO A 171 -19.35 1.28 -3.76
CA PRO A 171 -19.22 1.04 -2.32
C PRO A 171 -17.97 0.24 -2.02
N VAL A 172 -17.23 0.58 -0.93
CA VAL A 172 -16.01 -0.11 -0.53
C VAL A 172 -16.20 -0.77 0.83
N ARG A 173 -15.99 -2.09 0.91
CA ARG A 173 -16.24 -2.90 2.11
C ARG A 173 -15.10 -3.84 2.43
N GLY A 174 -14.81 -4.01 3.72
CA GLY A 174 -13.93 -5.07 4.20
C GLY A 174 -14.62 -6.43 4.19
N ALA A 175 -13.94 -7.47 3.67
CA ALA A 175 -14.49 -8.84 3.62
C ALA A 175 -13.38 -9.88 3.78
N LYS A 176 -13.75 -11.12 4.11
CA LYS A 176 -12.90 -12.29 3.89
C LYS A 176 -12.89 -12.59 2.41
N ILE A 177 -11.74 -12.46 1.78
CA ILE A 177 -11.58 -12.63 0.34
C ILE A 177 -10.92 -13.97 0.06
N THR A 178 -11.64 -14.88 -0.56
CA THR A 178 -11.11 -16.19 -0.96
C THR A 178 -10.56 -16.15 -2.39
N LEU A 179 -9.70 -17.11 -2.74
CA LEU A 179 -9.24 -17.29 -4.13
C LEU A 179 -10.42 -17.46 -5.10
N GLY A 180 -11.51 -18.12 -4.66
CA GLY A 180 -12.73 -18.26 -5.45
C GLY A 180 -13.43 -16.92 -5.74
N MET A 181 -13.37 -15.96 -4.85
CA MET A 181 -13.87 -14.58 -5.13
C MET A 181 -12.96 -13.87 -6.13
N ILE A 182 -11.65 -13.99 -5.97
CA ILE A 182 -10.67 -13.35 -6.88
C ILE A 182 -10.84 -13.87 -8.31
N THR A 183 -11.00 -15.17 -8.49
CA THR A 183 -11.13 -15.76 -9.84
C THR A 183 -12.46 -15.42 -10.52
N ARG A 184 -13.48 -14.99 -9.79
CA ARG A 184 -14.79 -14.60 -10.32
C ARG A 184 -15.05 -13.09 -10.32
N CYS A 185 -14.15 -12.29 -9.73
CA CYS A 185 -14.35 -10.84 -9.67
C CYS A 185 -14.32 -10.19 -11.07
N SER A 186 -15.00 -9.07 -11.18
CA SER A 186 -15.03 -8.28 -12.42
C SER A 186 -13.70 -7.57 -12.68
N GLU A 187 -13.06 -7.11 -11.63
CA GLU A 187 -11.77 -6.41 -11.66
C GLU A 187 -11.00 -6.64 -10.36
N MET A 188 -9.69 -6.52 -10.43
CA MET A 188 -8.84 -6.42 -9.24
C MET A 188 -7.74 -5.39 -9.45
N ILE A 189 -7.50 -4.59 -8.43
CA ILE A 189 -6.41 -3.63 -8.36
C ILE A 189 -5.59 -3.85 -7.09
N VAL A 190 -4.40 -3.30 -7.08
CA VAL A 190 -3.56 -3.16 -5.90
C VAL A 190 -3.14 -1.70 -5.74
N CYS A 191 -2.99 -1.24 -4.51
CA CYS A 191 -2.56 0.12 -4.23
C CYS A 191 -1.49 0.18 -3.13
N GLY A 192 -0.62 1.18 -3.24
CA GLY A 192 0.47 1.41 -2.27
C GLY A 192 1.12 2.77 -2.48
N SER A 193 1.73 3.33 -1.43
CA SER A 193 2.30 4.69 -1.48
C SER A 193 3.37 4.85 -2.56
N GLY A 194 4.18 3.81 -2.80
CA GLY A 194 5.23 3.83 -3.82
C GLY A 194 4.78 3.36 -5.20
N MET A 195 3.68 2.60 -5.30
CA MET A 195 3.21 2.08 -6.58
C MET A 195 2.03 2.86 -7.17
N GLY A 196 1.35 3.66 -6.35
CA GLY A 196 0.08 4.24 -6.74
C GLY A 196 -1.03 3.19 -6.81
N VAL A 197 -1.81 3.22 -7.89
CA VAL A 197 -2.82 2.23 -8.21
C VAL A 197 -2.38 1.46 -9.45
N LYS A 198 -2.38 0.14 -9.36
CA LYS A 198 -2.07 -0.76 -10.47
C LYS A 198 -3.18 -1.79 -10.64
N SER A 199 -3.50 -2.11 -11.89
CA SER A 199 -4.44 -3.18 -12.20
C SER A 199 -3.76 -4.55 -12.08
N LEU A 200 -4.51 -5.58 -11.69
CA LEU A 200 -4.05 -6.96 -11.65
C LEU A 200 -4.71 -7.75 -12.78
N GLY A 201 -3.90 -8.39 -13.61
CA GLY A 201 -4.38 -9.13 -14.80
C GLY A 201 -4.45 -10.64 -14.57
N LYS A 202 -3.63 -11.19 -13.67
CA LYS A 202 -3.62 -12.62 -13.36
C LYS A 202 -3.12 -12.92 -11.95
N ILE A 203 -3.56 -14.05 -11.40
CA ILE A 203 -3.04 -14.68 -10.19
C ILE A 203 -2.85 -16.19 -10.45
N ASP A 204 -1.71 -16.76 -10.09
CA ASP A 204 -1.37 -18.19 -10.32
C ASP A 204 -1.73 -18.63 -11.76
N ASP A 205 -1.32 -17.81 -12.74
CA ASP A 205 -1.63 -17.97 -14.18
C ASP A 205 -3.13 -17.92 -14.57
N ARG A 206 -4.03 -17.72 -13.62
CA ARG A 206 -5.47 -17.53 -13.88
C ARG A 206 -5.74 -16.07 -14.17
N LYS A 207 -6.38 -15.79 -15.29
CA LYS A 207 -6.81 -14.44 -15.66
C LYS A 207 -7.85 -13.90 -14.68
N ILE A 208 -7.73 -12.63 -14.35
CA ILE A 208 -8.72 -11.85 -13.60
C ILE A 208 -9.50 -11.01 -14.59
N GLY A 209 -10.79 -10.87 -14.40
CA GLY A 209 -11.77 -10.15 -15.21
C GLY A 209 -11.26 -9.06 -16.16
N ASN A 210 -11.74 -7.83 -16.05
CA ASN A 210 -11.25 -6.70 -16.85
C ASN A 210 -10.22 -5.87 -16.08
N PRO A 211 -8.92 -5.99 -16.35
CA PRO A 211 -7.89 -5.33 -15.52
C PRO A 211 -7.86 -3.79 -15.67
N ARG A 212 -8.59 -3.20 -16.64
CA ARG A 212 -8.66 -1.75 -16.85
C ARG A 212 -10.10 -1.23 -16.89
N GLY A 213 -10.96 -1.84 -16.11
CA GLY A 213 -12.36 -1.47 -16.03
C GLY A 213 -12.63 -0.23 -15.16
N ARG A 214 -13.83 -0.16 -14.60
CA ARG A 214 -14.33 0.98 -13.86
C ARG A 214 -13.57 1.20 -12.54
N LEU A 215 -13.28 0.12 -11.81
CA LEU A 215 -12.57 0.19 -10.53
C LEU A 215 -11.19 0.83 -10.72
N TYR A 216 -10.41 0.31 -11.69
CA TYR A 216 -9.08 0.82 -11.99
C TYR A 216 -9.10 2.29 -12.40
N LYS A 217 -10.01 2.66 -13.32
CA LYS A 217 -10.10 4.06 -13.82
C LYS A 217 -10.37 5.04 -12.70
N VAL A 218 -11.42 4.80 -11.91
CA VAL A 218 -11.81 5.69 -10.81
C VAL A 218 -10.72 5.77 -9.75
N ALA A 219 -10.14 4.64 -9.34
CA ALA A 219 -9.08 4.62 -8.33
C ALA A 219 -7.82 5.36 -8.81
N SER A 220 -7.40 5.16 -10.08
CA SER A 220 -6.22 5.82 -10.67
C SER A 220 -6.41 7.32 -10.82
N GLU A 221 -7.58 7.76 -11.26
CA GLU A 221 -7.92 9.18 -11.36
C GLU A 221 -7.94 9.84 -9.98
N GLY A 222 -8.57 9.19 -8.99
CA GLY A 222 -8.61 9.67 -7.61
C GLY A 222 -7.21 9.80 -7.00
N TRP A 223 -6.38 8.81 -7.22
CA TRP A 223 -4.97 8.83 -6.79
C TRP A 223 -4.20 9.98 -7.42
N SER A 224 -4.29 10.13 -8.74
CA SER A 224 -3.59 11.18 -9.49
C SER A 224 -4.04 12.58 -9.06
N LYS A 225 -5.34 12.76 -8.83
CA LYS A 225 -5.90 14.02 -8.33
C LYS A 225 -5.35 14.37 -6.94
N ARG A 226 -5.31 13.40 -6.02
CA ARG A 226 -4.77 13.61 -4.67
C ARG A 226 -3.27 13.92 -4.69
N LEU A 227 -2.51 13.26 -5.58
CA LEU A 227 -1.09 13.51 -5.72
C LEU A 227 -0.81 14.95 -6.18
N ARG A 228 -1.54 15.45 -7.19
CA ARG A 228 -1.41 16.85 -7.69
C ARG A 228 -1.67 17.87 -6.59
N VAL A 229 -2.78 17.74 -5.87
CA VAL A 229 -3.11 18.63 -4.74
C VAL A 229 -2.01 18.63 -3.68
N SER A 230 -1.39 17.47 -3.41
CA SER A 230 -0.29 17.38 -2.44
C SER A 230 0.98 18.08 -2.92
N ILE A 231 1.25 18.09 -4.22
CA ILE A 231 2.40 18.80 -4.81
C ILE A 231 2.18 20.32 -4.77
N GLU A 232 0.99 20.77 -5.16
CA GLU A 232 0.62 22.20 -5.18
C GLU A 232 0.69 22.82 -3.78
N ASN A 233 0.18 22.11 -2.77
CA ASN A 233 0.21 22.59 -1.38
C ASN A 233 1.62 22.53 -0.75
N GLY A 234 2.49 21.63 -1.21
CA GLY A 234 3.88 21.54 -0.75
C GLY A 234 4.81 22.58 -1.37
N GLY A 235 4.46 23.12 -2.53
CA GLY A 235 5.23 24.14 -3.24
C GLY A 235 5.01 25.59 -2.77
N SER A 236 4.01 25.84 -1.92
CA SER A 236 3.67 27.17 -1.40
C SER A 236 4.33 27.53 -0.05
N GLY A 237 5.28 26.72 0.41
CA GLY A 237 6.01 26.88 1.68
C GLY A 237 7.52 27.12 1.49
N SER A 238 7.91 27.93 0.51
CA SER A 238 9.29 28.41 0.33
C SER A 238 9.37 29.92 0.43
#